data_a6a3548af6734adbb8b60209d4dc8947
#
_entry.id   a6a3548af6734adbb8b60209d4dc8947
#
_cell.length_a   1.000
_cell.length_b   1.000
_cell.length_c   1.000
_cell.angle_alpha   90.00
_cell.angle_beta   90.00
_cell.angle_gamma   90.00
#
_symmetry.space_group_name_H-M   'P 1'
#
loop_
_entity.id
_entity.type
_entity.pdbx_description
1 polymer ?
#
loop_
_entity_poly.entity_id
_entity_poly.type
_entity_poly.pdbx_seq_one_letter_code
_entity_poly.pdbx_strand_id
1 'polypeptide(L)'
;TIVIKYFVSKSVVKPINRLIESAEKMAKGQNMEMSNILNEKTEVDELVNAFNLMTRELNQKLTEVNRQKKQIETILLHMTDGVIAFDMNGEIIHINPAAKTLLGLTDKEDTFEKMFKKLNIDVNLEKIIYLENWTSSEQKVEVGNKAVNLFFAPFQDENDKPTGVMVVIQDITEHVKLDNMRREFVADVSHELKTPITSIMGYADTLLEEEYDRETQSKFLSVIASEARRMAKLVTDLLTLSRYDNNKIKKEVTQFDLGDLTKECQEKLKFEIEKKHHNVECFVTANVPPVQADKDGIERVILNIISNAIKYTPENGTIKVYVGFVYNDAYIKIIDNGIGIPEKDLSRIFERFYRVDKARSREFGGTGLGLSIAQEILTKNNGSIDIKSEVGKGTEVVIRIPVIKH
;
A
#
# COMPACT_ATOMS: atom_id res chain seq x y z
N THR A 1 48.65 -72.01 -24.59
CA THR A 1 47.72 -71.75 -23.38
C THR A 1 48.04 -70.45 -22.66
N ILE A 2 49.28 -70.03 -22.42
CA ILE A 2 49.65 -68.80 -21.71
C ILE A 2 49.32 -67.54 -22.51
N VAL A 3 49.55 -67.53 -23.82
CA VAL A 3 49.25 -66.42 -24.73
C VAL A 3 47.75 -66.13 -24.80
N ILE A 4 46.92 -67.18 -24.87
CA ILE A 4 45.43 -67.04 -24.88
C ILE A 4 44.93 -66.46 -23.53
N LYS A 5 45.47 -66.96 -22.40
CA LYS A 5 45.15 -66.41 -21.07
C LYS A 5 45.49 -64.92 -20.96
N TYR A 6 46.65 -64.50 -21.43
CA TYR A 6 47.09 -63.08 -21.41
C TYR A 6 46.17 -62.21 -22.31
N PHE A 7 45.80 -62.71 -23.49
CA PHE A 7 44.93 -61.97 -24.41
C PHE A 7 43.52 -61.80 -23.83
N VAL A 8 42.90 -62.87 -23.32
CA VAL A 8 41.58 -62.82 -22.66
C VAL A 8 41.63 -61.97 -21.41
N SER A 9 42.67 -61.99 -20.59
CA SER A 9 42.83 -61.15 -19.43
C SER A 9 42.91 -59.67 -19.78
N LYS A 10 43.59 -59.31 -20.85
CA LYS A 10 43.76 -57.93 -21.31
C LYS A 10 42.57 -57.37 -22.05
N SER A 11 41.90 -58.18 -22.90
CA SER A 11 40.81 -57.73 -23.79
C SER A 11 39.43 -57.82 -23.13
N VAL A 12 39.24 -58.70 -22.14
CA VAL A 12 37.93 -58.94 -21.53
C VAL A 12 37.89 -58.65 -20.03
N VAL A 13 38.82 -59.27 -19.27
CA VAL A 13 38.71 -59.20 -17.81
C VAL A 13 39.07 -57.81 -17.25
N LYS A 14 40.09 -57.15 -17.79
CA LYS A 14 40.49 -55.81 -17.30
C LYS A 14 39.43 -54.74 -17.59
N PRO A 15 38.83 -54.64 -18.80
CA PRO A 15 37.74 -53.72 -19.05
C PRO A 15 36.51 -53.94 -18.16
N ILE A 16 36.10 -55.22 -17.99
CA ILE A 16 34.95 -55.56 -17.12
C ILE A 16 35.22 -55.19 -15.66
N ASN A 17 36.39 -55.50 -15.12
CA ASN A 17 36.72 -55.09 -13.73
C ASN A 17 36.75 -53.58 -13.54
N ARG A 18 37.19 -52.82 -14.57
CA ARG A 18 37.11 -51.34 -14.52
C ARG A 18 35.66 -50.82 -14.56
N LEU A 19 34.78 -51.49 -15.34
CA LEU A 19 33.33 -51.14 -15.32
C LEU A 19 32.71 -51.40 -13.96
N ILE A 20 33.04 -52.55 -13.35
CA ILE A 20 32.54 -52.86 -11.99
C ILE A 20 33.04 -51.85 -10.98
N GLU A 21 34.33 -51.53 -11.00
CA GLU A 21 34.89 -50.50 -10.09
C GLU A 21 34.29 -49.13 -10.31
N SER A 22 34.00 -48.75 -11.57
CA SER A 22 33.34 -47.48 -11.87
C SER A 22 31.89 -47.49 -11.44
N ALA A 23 31.15 -48.58 -11.58
CA ALA A 23 29.77 -48.72 -11.11
C ALA A 23 29.72 -48.64 -9.55
N GLU A 24 30.66 -49.26 -8.85
CA GLU A 24 30.74 -49.18 -7.39
C GLU A 24 31.06 -47.77 -6.87
N LYS A 25 31.96 -47.03 -7.54
CA LYS A 25 32.26 -45.63 -7.20
C LYS A 25 31.05 -44.72 -7.48
N MET A 26 30.33 -44.97 -8.56
CA MET A 26 29.11 -44.25 -8.87
C MET A 26 28.00 -44.50 -7.85
N ALA A 27 27.82 -45.74 -7.41
CA ALA A 27 26.87 -46.07 -6.35
C ALA A 27 27.20 -45.38 -5.01
N LYS A 28 28.47 -44.97 -4.79
CA LYS A 28 28.94 -44.19 -3.67
C LYS A 28 28.92 -42.68 -3.89
N GLY A 29 28.36 -42.19 -5.01
CA GLY A 29 28.19 -40.75 -5.29
C GLY A 29 29.48 -40.03 -5.74
N GLN A 30 30.52 -40.72 -6.15
CA GLN A 30 31.77 -40.11 -6.62
C GLN A 30 31.74 -39.87 -8.15
N ASN A 31 31.88 -38.60 -8.58
CA ASN A 31 32.05 -38.24 -9.99
C ASN A 31 33.39 -38.72 -10.51
N MET A 32 33.39 -39.43 -11.64
CA MET A 32 34.60 -39.79 -12.36
C MET A 32 34.59 -39.25 -13.79
N GLU A 33 35.70 -38.58 -14.18
CA GLU A 33 36.04 -38.38 -15.59
C GLU A 33 36.60 -39.72 -16.16
N MET A 34 35.89 -40.26 -17.15
CA MET A 34 36.33 -41.47 -17.81
C MET A 34 37.31 -41.16 -18.93
N SER A 35 38.51 -41.73 -18.85
CA SER A 35 39.51 -41.68 -19.91
C SER A 35 39.04 -42.49 -21.16
N ASN A 36 39.12 -41.86 -22.32
CA ASN A 36 38.92 -42.48 -23.62
C ASN A 36 39.91 -43.66 -23.81
N ILE A 37 39.41 -44.89 -23.87
CA ILE A 37 40.16 -46.03 -24.32
C ILE A 37 39.54 -46.44 -25.69
N LEU A 38 40.08 -45.84 -26.74
CA LEU A 38 39.80 -46.25 -28.11
C LEU A 38 41.00 -46.97 -28.65
N ASN A 39 40.89 -48.31 -28.86
CA ASN A 39 41.46 -49.00 -30.00
C ASN A 39 41.05 -50.49 -29.98
N GLU A 40 40.34 -50.87 -30.99
CA GLU A 40 39.87 -52.19 -31.39
C GLU A 40 38.36 -52.41 -31.14
N LYS A 41 37.64 -52.73 -32.26
CA LYS A 41 36.20 -53.01 -32.23
C LYS A 41 35.98 -54.43 -31.69
N THR A 42 35.82 -54.56 -30.40
CA THR A 42 35.42 -55.80 -29.74
C THR A 42 34.03 -55.63 -29.10
N GLU A 43 33.27 -56.73 -28.94
CA GLU A 43 31.96 -56.73 -28.24
C GLU A 43 32.04 -56.10 -26.83
N VAL A 44 33.21 -56.17 -26.19
CA VAL A 44 33.49 -55.56 -24.90
C VAL A 44 33.56 -54.02 -25.02
N ASP A 45 34.05 -53.48 -26.13
CA ASP A 45 34.10 -52.03 -26.35
C ASP A 45 32.70 -51.46 -26.58
N GLU A 46 31.80 -52.20 -27.23
CA GLU A 46 30.39 -51.82 -27.33
C GLU A 46 29.71 -51.74 -25.95
N LEU A 47 30.00 -52.74 -25.08
CA LEU A 47 29.49 -52.71 -23.68
C LEU A 47 30.03 -51.54 -22.90
N VAL A 48 31.33 -51.22 -23.00
CA VAL A 48 31.97 -50.07 -22.38
C VAL A 48 31.33 -48.76 -22.88
N ASN A 49 31.09 -48.63 -24.18
CA ASN A 49 30.46 -47.47 -24.80
C ASN A 49 29.01 -47.29 -24.32
N ALA A 50 28.22 -48.38 -24.29
CA ALA A 50 26.85 -48.35 -23.77
C ALA A 50 26.80 -47.95 -22.29
N PHE A 51 27.70 -48.47 -21.47
CA PHE A 51 27.83 -48.13 -20.07
C PHE A 51 28.21 -46.64 -19.90
N ASN A 52 29.18 -46.16 -20.70
CA ASN A 52 29.59 -44.74 -20.63
C ASN A 52 28.44 -43.81 -21.07
N LEU A 53 27.65 -44.18 -22.08
CA LEU A 53 26.50 -43.46 -22.52
C LEU A 53 25.45 -43.37 -21.39
N MET A 54 25.10 -44.53 -20.81
CA MET A 54 24.14 -44.61 -19.70
C MET A 54 24.61 -43.78 -18.50
N THR A 55 25.90 -43.84 -18.15
CA THR A 55 26.51 -43.06 -17.09
C THR A 55 26.41 -41.56 -17.37
N ARG A 56 26.68 -41.15 -18.61
CA ARG A 56 26.60 -39.75 -19.01
C ARG A 56 25.15 -39.23 -18.94
N GLU A 57 24.20 -40.03 -19.45
CA GLU A 57 22.79 -39.69 -19.36
C GLU A 57 22.29 -39.61 -17.92
N LEU A 58 22.66 -40.57 -17.08
CA LEU A 58 22.29 -40.54 -15.65
C LEU A 58 22.83 -39.29 -14.95
N ASN A 59 24.11 -38.98 -15.16
CA ASN A 59 24.71 -37.78 -14.60
C ASN A 59 24.05 -36.47 -15.10
N GLN A 60 23.68 -36.42 -16.38
CA GLN A 60 22.92 -35.30 -16.94
C GLN A 60 21.55 -35.16 -16.26
N LYS A 61 20.82 -36.27 -16.09
CA LYS A 61 19.52 -36.28 -15.41
C LYS A 61 19.64 -35.87 -13.94
N LEU A 62 20.63 -36.40 -13.22
CA LEU A 62 20.88 -36.00 -11.82
C LEU A 62 21.23 -34.51 -11.71
N THR A 63 22.06 -34.00 -12.61
CA THR A 63 22.41 -32.56 -12.64
C THR A 63 21.18 -31.71 -12.93
N GLU A 64 20.34 -32.14 -13.88
CA GLU A 64 19.10 -31.42 -14.20
C GLU A 64 18.11 -31.40 -13.01
N VAL A 65 17.88 -32.54 -12.35
CA VAL A 65 17.05 -32.67 -11.16
C VAL A 65 17.58 -31.77 -10.05
N ASN A 66 18.89 -31.78 -9.78
CA ASN A 66 19.51 -30.93 -8.76
C ASN A 66 19.38 -29.44 -9.12
N ARG A 67 19.51 -29.10 -10.40
CA ARG A 67 19.31 -27.73 -10.89
C ARG A 67 17.86 -27.27 -10.66
N GLN A 68 16.88 -28.11 -11.03
CA GLN A 68 15.45 -27.83 -10.82
C GLN A 68 15.12 -27.69 -9.33
N LYS A 69 15.62 -28.60 -8.49
CA LYS A 69 15.46 -28.52 -7.03
C LYS A 69 15.98 -27.19 -6.48
N LYS A 70 17.21 -26.82 -6.83
CA LYS A 70 17.83 -25.56 -6.40
C LYS A 70 17.06 -24.34 -6.90
N GLN A 71 16.50 -24.41 -8.10
CA GLN A 71 15.67 -23.34 -8.66
C GLN A 71 14.36 -23.17 -7.85
N ILE A 72 13.68 -24.27 -7.51
CA ILE A 72 12.49 -24.26 -6.67
C ILE A 72 12.80 -23.71 -5.27
N GLU A 73 13.88 -24.17 -4.65
CA GLU A 73 14.33 -23.66 -3.34
C GLU A 73 14.59 -22.15 -3.39
N THR A 74 15.22 -21.66 -4.46
CA THR A 74 15.49 -20.24 -4.64
C THR A 74 14.19 -19.43 -4.80
N ILE A 75 13.22 -19.95 -5.57
CA ILE A 75 11.90 -19.31 -5.73
C ILE A 75 11.21 -19.21 -4.36
N LEU A 76 11.13 -20.30 -3.61
CA LEU A 76 10.50 -20.32 -2.28
C LEU A 76 11.19 -19.40 -1.28
N LEU A 77 12.51 -19.25 -1.38
CA LEU A 77 13.30 -18.37 -0.51
C LEU A 77 12.98 -16.89 -0.74
N HIS A 78 12.73 -16.49 -2.00
CA HIS A 78 12.53 -15.09 -2.37
C HIS A 78 11.04 -14.72 -2.57
N MET A 79 10.11 -15.66 -2.39
CA MET A 79 8.68 -15.37 -2.42
C MET A 79 8.29 -14.45 -1.26
N THR A 80 7.43 -13.48 -1.56
CA THR A 80 6.80 -12.59 -0.55
C THR A 80 5.68 -13.30 0.20
N ASP A 81 5.00 -14.24 -0.46
CA ASP A 81 3.96 -15.05 0.15
C ASP A 81 4.57 -16.18 0.97
N GLY A 82 3.97 -16.45 2.11
CA GLY A 82 4.33 -17.59 2.96
C GLY A 82 3.86 -18.91 2.34
N VAL A 83 4.68 -19.93 2.43
CA VAL A 83 4.32 -21.29 2.01
C VAL A 83 4.74 -22.26 3.11
N ILE A 84 3.78 -23.10 3.54
CA ILE A 84 4.02 -24.20 4.47
C ILE A 84 3.43 -25.47 3.86
N ALA A 85 4.19 -26.55 3.83
CA ALA A 85 3.69 -27.87 3.45
C ALA A 85 3.69 -28.80 4.65
N PHE A 86 2.59 -29.50 4.85
CA PHE A 86 2.38 -30.47 5.92
C PHE A 86 2.14 -31.86 5.32
N ASP A 87 2.63 -32.90 5.99
CA ASP A 87 2.32 -34.28 5.66
C ASP A 87 0.91 -34.66 6.14
N MET A 88 0.54 -35.94 5.93
CA MET A 88 -0.75 -36.50 6.37
C MET A 88 -0.91 -36.57 7.89
N ASN A 89 0.19 -36.49 8.64
CA ASN A 89 0.20 -36.46 10.10
C ASN A 89 0.15 -35.04 10.67
N GLY A 90 0.19 -34.02 9.78
CA GLY A 90 0.24 -32.61 10.15
C GLY A 90 1.65 -32.15 10.57
N GLU A 91 2.70 -32.88 10.22
CA GLU A 91 4.08 -32.45 10.45
C GLU A 91 4.56 -31.56 9.31
N ILE A 92 5.42 -30.57 9.61
CA ILE A 92 5.94 -29.63 8.61
C ILE A 92 6.97 -30.34 7.73
N ILE A 93 6.67 -30.46 6.45
CA ILE A 93 7.62 -30.93 5.41
C ILE A 93 8.51 -29.78 4.95
N HIS A 94 7.89 -28.61 4.74
CA HIS A 94 8.58 -27.42 4.22
C HIS A 94 7.94 -26.14 4.75
N ILE A 95 8.77 -25.15 5.04
CA ILE A 95 8.36 -23.80 5.42
C ILE A 95 9.33 -22.78 4.86
N ASN A 96 8.82 -21.78 4.13
CA ASN A 96 9.69 -20.71 3.63
C ASN A 96 9.87 -19.57 4.66
N PRO A 97 10.86 -18.69 4.48
CA PRO A 97 11.11 -17.59 5.42
C PRO A 97 9.94 -16.60 5.54
N ALA A 98 9.21 -16.36 4.45
CA ALA A 98 8.06 -15.46 4.46
C ALA A 98 6.95 -15.97 5.40
N ALA A 99 6.66 -17.29 5.39
CA ALA A 99 5.68 -17.89 6.30
C ALA A 99 6.07 -17.69 7.78
N LYS A 100 7.33 -17.89 8.11
CA LYS A 100 7.84 -17.65 9.48
C LYS A 100 7.62 -16.19 9.90
N THR A 101 7.90 -15.24 9.00
CA THR A 101 7.76 -13.81 9.28
C THR A 101 6.30 -13.38 9.38
N LEU A 102 5.44 -13.90 8.48
CA LEU A 102 4.01 -13.53 8.43
C LEU A 102 3.22 -14.07 9.62
N LEU A 103 3.52 -15.29 10.04
CA LEU A 103 2.84 -15.92 11.17
C LEU A 103 3.55 -15.70 12.52
N GLY A 104 4.72 -15.06 12.54
CA GLY A 104 5.49 -14.85 13.76
C GLY A 104 5.99 -16.16 14.39
N LEU A 105 6.29 -17.16 13.56
CA LEU A 105 6.72 -18.47 14.03
C LEU A 105 8.19 -18.45 14.47
N THR A 106 8.47 -19.00 15.63
CA THR A 106 9.82 -19.31 16.09
C THR A 106 10.18 -20.73 15.66
N ASP A 107 11.48 -21.07 15.58
CA ASP A 107 12.02 -22.35 15.07
C ASP A 107 11.59 -23.61 15.88
N LYS A 108 10.61 -23.51 16.76
CA LYS A 108 10.04 -24.66 17.44
C LYS A 108 8.98 -25.29 16.54
N GLU A 109 9.18 -26.57 16.26
CA GLU A 109 8.32 -27.45 15.50
C GLU A 109 6.87 -27.41 16.03
N ASP A 110 5.98 -26.70 15.32
CA ASP A 110 4.56 -26.74 15.61
C ASP A 110 3.89 -27.67 14.56
N THR A 111 3.03 -28.56 15.03
CA THR A 111 2.18 -29.35 14.13
C THR A 111 1.03 -28.48 13.57
N PHE A 112 0.44 -28.91 12.46
CA PHE A 112 -0.70 -28.24 11.81
C PHE A 112 -1.76 -27.78 12.83
N GLU A 113 -2.26 -28.71 13.64
CA GLU A 113 -3.32 -28.39 14.62
C GLU A 113 -2.87 -27.36 15.67
N LYS A 114 -1.66 -27.48 16.19
CA LYS A 114 -1.14 -26.55 17.20
C LYS A 114 -0.96 -25.15 16.62
N MET A 115 -0.48 -25.05 15.37
CA MET A 115 -0.26 -23.78 14.68
C MET A 115 -1.58 -23.05 14.45
N PHE A 116 -2.57 -23.71 13.87
CA PHE A 116 -3.85 -23.08 13.56
C PHE A 116 -4.70 -22.82 14.79
N LYS A 117 -4.59 -23.65 15.82
CA LYS A 117 -5.22 -23.37 17.11
C LYS A 117 -4.67 -22.12 17.79
N LYS A 118 -3.36 -21.84 17.70
CA LYS A 118 -2.78 -20.58 18.19
C LYS A 118 -3.32 -19.35 17.43
N LEU A 119 -3.69 -19.52 16.19
CA LEU A 119 -4.27 -18.46 15.35
C LEU A 119 -5.80 -18.34 15.50
N ASN A 120 -6.41 -19.09 16.43
CA ASN A 120 -7.87 -19.19 16.61
C ASN A 120 -8.62 -19.62 15.33
N ILE A 121 -7.98 -20.47 14.53
CA ILE A 121 -8.56 -20.99 13.29
C ILE A 121 -8.99 -22.43 13.55
N ASP A 122 -10.27 -22.68 13.36
CA ASP A 122 -10.84 -24.05 13.45
C ASP A 122 -10.74 -24.72 12.07
N VAL A 123 -9.58 -25.33 11.80
CA VAL A 123 -9.34 -26.10 10.58
C VAL A 123 -8.97 -27.54 10.94
N ASN A 124 -9.61 -28.46 10.26
CA ASN A 124 -9.33 -29.89 10.37
C ASN A 124 -8.60 -30.35 9.11
N LEU A 125 -7.42 -30.96 9.31
CA LEU A 125 -6.57 -31.45 8.23
C LEU A 125 -7.30 -32.44 7.32
N GLU A 126 -8.03 -33.39 7.89
CA GLU A 126 -8.80 -34.39 7.14
C GLU A 126 -9.88 -33.74 6.25
N LYS A 127 -10.58 -32.71 6.77
CA LYS A 127 -11.59 -31.99 5.97
C LYS A 127 -10.97 -31.30 4.77
N ILE A 128 -9.77 -30.71 4.91
CA ILE A 128 -9.09 -30.02 3.81
C ILE A 128 -8.65 -31.02 2.73
N ILE A 129 -8.17 -32.17 3.12
CA ILE A 129 -7.68 -33.20 2.19
C ILE A 129 -8.80 -33.74 1.30
N TYR A 130 -10.02 -33.86 1.82
CA TYR A 130 -11.19 -34.41 1.11
C TYR A 130 -12.14 -33.34 0.55
N LEU A 131 -11.84 -32.04 0.66
CA LEU A 131 -12.64 -30.97 0.06
C LEU A 131 -12.40 -30.90 -1.44
N GLU A 132 -13.43 -31.19 -2.23
CA GLU A 132 -13.41 -31.13 -3.71
C GLU A 132 -13.35 -29.69 -4.27
N ASN A 133 -13.61 -28.63 -3.46
CA ASN A 133 -13.68 -27.24 -3.90
C ASN A 133 -12.66 -26.34 -3.18
N TRP A 134 -11.71 -25.81 -3.91
CA TRP A 134 -10.64 -24.88 -3.46
C TRP A 134 -11.16 -23.57 -2.86
N THR A 135 -12.36 -23.11 -3.25
CA THR A 135 -12.95 -21.83 -2.82
C THR A 135 -13.44 -21.84 -1.37
N SER A 136 -13.66 -23.00 -0.77
CA SER A 136 -14.13 -23.12 0.62
C SER A 136 -13.00 -23.15 1.65
N SER A 137 -11.75 -23.14 1.23
CA SER A 137 -10.56 -23.25 2.09
C SER A 137 -9.79 -21.95 2.27
N GLU A 138 -10.40 -20.81 1.93
CA GLU A 138 -9.82 -19.47 2.12
C GLU A 138 -10.25 -18.92 3.50
N GLN A 139 -9.27 -18.48 4.30
CA GLN A 139 -9.54 -17.87 5.61
C GLN A 139 -8.71 -16.61 5.81
N LYS A 140 -9.38 -15.50 6.17
CA LYS A 140 -8.73 -14.22 6.53
C LYS A 140 -8.55 -14.15 8.03
N VAL A 141 -7.35 -13.90 8.48
CA VAL A 141 -6.97 -13.88 9.89
C VAL A 141 -6.08 -12.69 10.19
N GLU A 142 -6.23 -12.15 11.39
CA GLU A 142 -5.31 -11.13 11.91
C GLU A 142 -4.23 -11.81 12.76
N VAL A 143 -2.97 -11.55 12.43
CA VAL A 143 -1.79 -12.05 13.14
C VAL A 143 -0.96 -10.83 13.59
N GLY A 144 -1.06 -10.48 14.86
CA GLY A 144 -0.45 -9.26 15.40
C GLY A 144 -1.00 -8.01 14.68
N ASN A 145 -0.12 -7.28 14.00
CA ASN A 145 -0.49 -6.07 13.24
C ASN A 145 -0.74 -6.34 11.74
N LYS A 146 -0.76 -7.60 11.32
CA LYS A 146 -0.92 -8.00 9.92
C LYS A 146 -2.24 -8.70 9.70
N ALA A 147 -2.89 -8.41 8.57
CA ALA A 147 -3.98 -9.19 8.04
C ALA A 147 -3.42 -10.16 7.00
N VAL A 148 -3.63 -11.46 7.20
CA VAL A 148 -3.17 -12.50 6.27
C VAL A 148 -4.34 -13.31 5.74
N ASN A 149 -4.20 -13.74 4.50
CA ASN A 149 -5.15 -14.64 3.85
C ASN A 149 -4.49 -16.00 3.71
N LEU A 150 -5.15 -17.04 4.21
CA LEU A 150 -4.67 -18.42 4.20
C LEU A 150 -5.44 -19.21 3.15
N PHE A 151 -4.70 -19.82 2.21
CA PHE A 151 -5.24 -20.72 1.21
C PHE A 151 -4.72 -22.13 1.49
N PHE A 152 -5.63 -23.08 1.64
CA PHE A 152 -5.31 -24.47 1.91
C PHE A 152 -5.49 -25.29 0.63
N ALA A 153 -4.47 -26.04 0.24
CA ALA A 153 -4.48 -26.85 -0.95
C ALA A 153 -3.91 -28.26 -0.67
N PRO A 154 -4.66 -29.33 -0.88
CA PRO A 154 -4.09 -30.65 -0.83
C PRO A 154 -3.11 -30.85 -2.00
N PHE A 155 -2.01 -31.57 -1.77
CA PHE A 155 -1.14 -32.05 -2.83
C PHE A 155 -1.15 -33.57 -2.88
N GLN A 156 -0.92 -34.12 -4.08
CA GLN A 156 -1.16 -35.52 -4.42
C GLN A 156 0.12 -36.16 -4.97
N ASP A 157 0.21 -37.49 -4.91
CA ASP A 157 1.24 -38.27 -5.57
C ASP A 157 0.89 -38.52 -7.05
N GLU A 158 1.75 -39.30 -7.75
CA GLU A 158 1.57 -39.69 -9.15
C GLU A 158 0.30 -40.51 -9.41
N ASN A 159 -0.37 -41.02 -8.36
CA ASN A 159 -1.59 -41.84 -8.42
C ASN A 159 -2.84 -41.06 -7.91
N ASP A 160 -2.77 -39.74 -7.89
CA ASP A 160 -3.84 -38.85 -7.39
C ASP A 160 -4.22 -39.11 -5.92
N LYS A 161 -3.35 -39.73 -5.13
CA LYS A 161 -3.58 -39.89 -3.70
C LYS A 161 -3.05 -38.69 -2.94
N PRO A 162 -3.88 -38.11 -2.04
CA PRO A 162 -3.42 -37.00 -1.22
C PRO A 162 -2.26 -37.43 -0.32
N THR A 163 -1.19 -36.66 -0.33
CA THR A 163 0.03 -36.88 0.45
C THR A 163 0.29 -35.81 1.49
N GLY A 164 -0.51 -34.74 1.48
CA GLY A 164 -0.42 -33.67 2.46
C GLY A 164 -1.22 -32.42 2.07
N VAL A 165 -0.99 -31.33 2.81
CA VAL A 165 -1.65 -30.05 2.60
C VAL A 165 -0.60 -28.94 2.50
N MET A 166 -0.72 -28.13 1.47
CA MET A 166 0.04 -26.87 1.33
C MET A 166 -0.84 -25.71 1.82
N VAL A 167 -0.26 -24.83 2.61
CA VAL A 167 -0.87 -23.58 3.05
C VAL A 167 -0.10 -22.42 2.44
N VAL A 168 -0.79 -21.61 1.63
CA VAL A 168 -0.25 -20.35 1.09
C VAL A 168 -0.78 -19.20 1.95
N ILE A 169 0.12 -18.33 2.39
CA ILE A 169 -0.14 -17.23 3.31
C ILE A 169 0.17 -15.93 2.57
N GLN A 170 -0.85 -15.15 2.30
CA GLN A 170 -0.73 -13.88 1.61
C GLN A 170 -0.90 -12.72 2.59
N ASP A 171 0.02 -11.76 2.59
CA ASP A 171 -0.15 -10.51 3.34
C ASP A 171 -1.16 -9.60 2.61
N ILE A 172 -2.32 -9.43 3.22
CA ILE A 172 -3.40 -8.56 2.71
C ILE A 172 -3.58 -7.29 3.56
N THR A 173 -2.60 -6.96 4.40
CA THR A 173 -2.69 -5.85 5.36
C THR A 173 -3.02 -4.53 4.66
N GLU A 174 -2.30 -4.21 3.59
CA GLU A 174 -2.55 -2.98 2.82
C GLU A 174 -3.94 -3.00 2.15
N HIS A 175 -4.35 -4.14 1.64
CA HIS A 175 -5.68 -4.28 1.00
C HIS A 175 -6.81 -4.07 2.01
N VAL A 176 -6.71 -4.70 3.19
CA VAL A 176 -7.69 -4.53 4.28
C VAL A 176 -7.71 -3.10 4.80
N LYS A 177 -6.55 -2.45 4.95
CA LYS A 177 -6.48 -1.03 5.33
C LYS A 177 -7.19 -0.13 4.32
N LEU A 178 -6.92 -0.34 3.03
CA LEU A 178 -7.57 0.44 1.96
C LEU A 178 -9.08 0.23 1.93
N ASP A 179 -9.55 -1.01 2.10
CA ASP A 179 -10.99 -1.33 2.14
C ASP A 179 -11.66 -0.69 3.37
N ASN A 180 -11.03 -0.75 4.53
CA ASN A 180 -11.53 -0.10 5.75
C ASN A 180 -11.57 1.43 5.59
N MET A 181 -10.52 2.05 5.06
CA MET A 181 -10.53 3.50 4.78
C MET A 181 -11.63 3.88 3.79
N ARG A 182 -11.91 3.03 2.80
CA ARG A 182 -13.01 3.26 1.86
C ARG A 182 -14.38 3.17 2.53
N ARG A 183 -14.58 2.18 3.41
CA ARG A 183 -15.83 2.02 4.18
C ARG A 183 -16.06 3.18 5.13
N GLU A 184 -15.02 3.59 5.85
CA GLU A 184 -15.06 4.74 6.76
C GLU A 184 -15.39 6.02 6.00
N PHE A 185 -14.76 6.26 4.86
CA PHE A 185 -15.06 7.39 3.99
C PHE A 185 -16.53 7.44 3.57
N VAL A 186 -17.13 6.31 3.15
CA VAL A 186 -18.56 6.26 2.77
C VAL A 186 -19.47 6.53 3.96
N ALA A 187 -19.12 6.02 5.14
CA ALA A 187 -19.85 6.28 6.37
C ALA A 187 -19.80 7.76 6.76
N ASP A 188 -18.62 8.37 6.70
CA ASP A 188 -18.41 9.80 7.02
C ASP A 188 -19.15 10.71 6.06
N VAL A 189 -19.10 10.44 4.73
CA VAL A 189 -19.90 11.17 3.73
C VAL A 189 -21.39 11.10 4.06
N SER A 190 -21.89 9.91 4.39
CA SER A 190 -23.30 9.70 4.72
C SER A 190 -23.69 10.51 5.95
N HIS A 191 -22.86 10.54 7.00
CA HIS A 191 -23.10 11.31 8.21
C HIS A 191 -23.04 12.80 7.97
N GLU A 192 -22.04 13.31 7.24
CA GLU A 192 -21.89 14.74 6.96
C GLU A 192 -22.97 15.29 5.99
N LEU A 193 -23.58 14.44 5.17
CA LEU A 193 -24.74 14.80 4.38
C LEU A 193 -26.06 14.72 5.16
N LYS A 194 -26.25 13.73 6.04
CA LYS A 194 -27.49 13.54 6.76
C LYS A 194 -27.80 14.71 7.71
N THR A 195 -26.77 15.22 8.41
CA THR A 195 -26.94 16.29 9.40
C THR A 195 -27.56 17.57 8.79
N PRO A 196 -27.00 18.19 7.73
CA PRO A 196 -27.58 19.38 7.14
C PRO A 196 -28.97 19.12 6.52
N ILE A 197 -29.19 17.94 5.92
CA ILE A 197 -30.51 17.57 5.38
C ILE A 197 -31.56 17.57 6.49
N THR A 198 -31.27 16.92 7.62
CA THR A 198 -32.20 16.86 8.78
C THR A 198 -32.48 18.29 9.32
N SER A 199 -31.46 19.15 9.37
CA SER A 199 -31.62 20.53 9.80
C SER A 199 -32.52 21.34 8.84
N ILE A 200 -32.25 21.24 7.53
CA ILE A 200 -33.07 21.91 6.50
C ILE A 200 -34.53 21.45 6.58
N MET A 201 -34.76 20.12 6.65
CA MET A 201 -36.11 19.57 6.76
C MET A 201 -36.82 20.07 8.03
N GLY A 202 -36.17 19.99 9.19
CA GLY A 202 -36.77 20.43 10.45
C GLY A 202 -37.18 21.90 10.44
N TYR A 203 -36.31 22.80 9.96
CA TYR A 203 -36.65 24.22 9.85
C TYR A 203 -37.71 24.51 8.78
N ALA A 204 -37.70 23.76 7.69
CA ALA A 204 -38.73 23.88 6.66
C ALA A 204 -40.10 23.39 7.17
N ASP A 205 -40.15 22.24 7.84
CA ASP A 205 -41.39 21.70 8.45
C ASP A 205 -41.94 22.66 9.49
N THR A 206 -41.07 23.19 10.39
CA THR A 206 -41.47 24.20 11.38
C THR A 206 -42.08 25.43 10.70
N LEU A 207 -41.52 25.92 9.58
CA LEU A 207 -42.08 27.07 8.86
C LEU A 207 -43.41 26.77 8.16
N LEU A 208 -43.70 25.48 7.88
CA LEU A 208 -44.98 25.04 7.25
C LEU A 208 -46.08 24.80 8.27
N GLU A 209 -45.73 24.42 9.50
CA GLU A 209 -46.70 24.06 10.56
C GLU A 209 -47.28 25.28 11.31
N GLU A 210 -46.48 26.38 11.46
CA GLU A 210 -46.86 27.53 12.24
C GLU A 210 -46.51 28.84 11.53
N GLU A 211 -47.31 29.90 11.78
CA GLU A 211 -47.00 31.28 11.37
C GLU A 211 -46.04 31.92 12.40
N TYR A 212 -44.91 32.41 11.89
CA TYR A 212 -43.91 33.12 12.70
C TYR A 212 -43.82 34.59 12.28
N ASP A 213 -43.33 35.42 13.19
CA ASP A 213 -42.93 36.76 12.86
C ASP A 213 -41.83 36.84 11.80
N ARG A 214 -41.72 37.97 11.12
CA ARG A 214 -40.73 38.16 10.04
C ARG A 214 -39.28 37.94 10.46
N GLU A 215 -38.93 38.22 11.71
CA GLU A 215 -37.58 38.06 12.22
C GLU A 215 -37.25 36.59 12.42
N THR A 216 -38.15 35.81 13.00
CA THR A 216 -38.03 34.36 13.21
C THR A 216 -38.01 33.61 11.91
N GLN A 217 -38.91 33.96 10.94
CA GLN A 217 -38.89 33.41 9.58
C GLN A 217 -37.54 33.65 8.89
N SER A 218 -37.02 34.90 8.98
CA SER A 218 -35.71 35.22 8.38
C SER A 218 -34.57 34.42 9.00
N LYS A 219 -34.59 34.20 10.33
CA LYS A 219 -33.61 33.32 11.00
C LYS A 219 -33.67 31.90 10.51
N PHE A 220 -34.85 31.29 10.42
CA PHE A 220 -35.01 29.91 9.93
C PHE A 220 -34.57 29.77 8.46
N LEU A 221 -34.99 30.69 7.59
CA LEU A 221 -34.57 30.73 6.19
C LEU A 221 -33.04 30.91 6.06
N SER A 222 -32.42 31.69 6.92
CA SER A 222 -30.97 31.91 6.93
C SER A 222 -30.22 30.62 7.28
N VAL A 223 -30.74 29.80 8.22
CA VAL A 223 -30.19 28.49 8.58
C VAL A 223 -30.32 27.51 7.39
N ILE A 224 -31.52 27.42 6.77
CA ILE A 224 -31.75 26.61 5.60
C ILE A 224 -30.76 26.96 4.48
N ALA A 225 -30.61 28.25 4.19
CA ALA A 225 -29.71 28.73 3.15
C ALA A 225 -28.22 28.45 3.47
N SER A 226 -27.82 28.53 4.74
CA SER A 226 -26.45 28.24 5.17
C SER A 226 -26.13 26.76 5.06
N GLU A 227 -27.05 25.87 5.47
CA GLU A 227 -26.86 24.42 5.37
C GLU A 227 -26.90 23.93 3.92
N ALA A 228 -27.75 24.52 3.06
CA ALA A 228 -27.73 24.22 1.63
C ALA A 228 -26.41 24.62 0.96
N ARG A 229 -25.85 25.79 1.27
CA ARG A 229 -24.52 26.22 0.80
C ARG A 229 -23.42 25.29 1.30
N ARG A 230 -23.49 24.84 2.56
CA ARG A 230 -22.54 23.87 3.14
C ARG A 230 -22.59 22.54 2.39
N MET A 231 -23.78 22.03 2.07
CA MET A 231 -23.94 20.82 1.28
C MET A 231 -23.35 20.97 -0.13
N ALA A 232 -23.62 22.08 -0.81
CA ALA A 232 -23.06 22.35 -2.12
C ALA A 232 -21.53 22.34 -2.11
N LYS A 233 -20.92 22.95 -1.08
CA LYS A 233 -19.48 22.93 -0.87
C LYS A 233 -18.96 21.51 -0.64
N LEU A 234 -19.64 20.73 0.22
CA LEU A 234 -19.26 19.34 0.51
C LEU A 234 -19.27 18.48 -0.76
N VAL A 235 -20.33 18.58 -1.57
CA VAL A 235 -20.43 17.87 -2.86
C VAL A 235 -19.30 18.27 -3.81
N THR A 236 -18.99 19.57 -3.91
CA THR A 236 -17.87 20.07 -4.74
C THR A 236 -16.52 19.56 -4.24
N ASP A 237 -16.30 19.50 -2.93
CA ASP A 237 -15.09 18.97 -2.32
C ASP A 237 -14.93 17.46 -2.58
N LEU A 238 -16.03 16.69 -2.47
CA LEU A 238 -16.05 15.26 -2.76
C LEU A 238 -15.76 14.97 -4.24
N LEU A 239 -16.39 15.72 -5.17
CA LEU A 239 -16.13 15.57 -6.59
C LEU A 239 -14.68 15.89 -6.94
N THR A 240 -14.10 16.90 -6.29
CA THR A 240 -12.69 17.24 -6.46
C THR A 240 -11.80 16.09 -5.99
N LEU A 241 -12.01 15.59 -4.76
CA LEU A 241 -11.25 14.48 -4.21
C LEU A 241 -11.33 13.25 -5.14
N SER A 242 -12.54 12.88 -5.57
CA SER A 242 -12.76 11.76 -6.51
C SER A 242 -12.01 11.94 -7.83
N ARG A 243 -11.90 13.17 -8.35
CA ARG A 243 -11.14 13.45 -9.59
C ARG A 243 -9.64 13.26 -9.37
N TYR A 244 -9.09 13.71 -8.23
CA TYR A 244 -7.68 13.55 -7.91
C TYR A 244 -7.32 12.10 -7.60
N ASP A 245 -8.16 11.35 -6.86
CA ASP A 245 -7.96 9.92 -6.56
C ASP A 245 -7.89 9.07 -7.85
N ASN A 246 -8.73 9.34 -8.83
CA ASN A 246 -8.84 8.53 -10.05
C ASN A 246 -7.85 8.91 -11.18
N ASN A 247 -6.90 9.80 -10.97
CA ASN A 247 -5.99 10.33 -12.00
C ASN A 247 -6.72 10.82 -13.30
N LYS A 248 -8.01 11.15 -13.20
CA LYS A 248 -8.85 11.56 -14.36
C LYS A 248 -8.72 13.04 -14.70
N ILE A 249 -7.97 13.80 -13.93
CA ILE A 249 -7.72 15.20 -14.25
C ILE A 249 -6.68 15.24 -15.38
N LYS A 250 -7.09 15.73 -16.56
CA LYS A 250 -6.14 16.29 -17.50
C LYS A 250 -5.57 17.53 -16.81
N LYS A 251 -4.38 17.43 -16.26
CA LYS A 251 -3.67 18.57 -15.68
C LYS A 251 -3.45 19.58 -16.80
N GLU A 252 -4.06 20.73 -16.73
CA GLU A 252 -3.61 21.89 -17.50
C GLU A 252 -2.44 22.48 -16.73
N VAL A 253 -1.26 21.87 -16.93
CA VAL A 253 -0.03 22.37 -16.33
C VAL A 253 0.35 23.64 -17.07
N THR A 254 0.22 24.78 -16.41
CA THR A 254 0.56 26.09 -16.93
C THR A 254 1.69 26.71 -16.14
N GLN A 255 2.39 27.67 -16.76
CA GLN A 255 3.41 28.46 -16.09
C GLN A 255 2.78 29.75 -15.55
N PHE A 256 2.98 30.04 -14.26
CA PHE A 256 2.43 31.25 -13.61
C PHE A 256 3.32 31.75 -12.47
N ASP A 257 3.13 33.04 -12.13
CA ASP A 257 3.75 33.66 -10.96
C ASP A 257 2.96 33.33 -9.69
N LEU A 258 3.67 32.78 -8.69
CA LEU A 258 3.06 32.37 -7.43
C LEU A 258 2.68 33.55 -6.55
N GLY A 259 3.41 34.66 -6.63
CA GLY A 259 3.15 35.89 -5.90
C GLY A 259 1.87 36.57 -6.39
N ASP A 260 1.70 36.63 -7.73
CA ASP A 260 0.49 37.25 -8.31
C ASP A 260 -0.75 36.38 -8.01
N LEU A 261 -0.65 35.05 -8.16
CA LEU A 261 -1.75 34.16 -7.79
C LEU A 261 -2.14 34.28 -6.31
N THR A 262 -1.13 34.43 -5.42
CA THR A 262 -1.40 34.61 -3.97
C THR A 262 -2.14 35.92 -3.69
N LYS A 263 -1.78 37.03 -4.36
CA LYS A 263 -2.50 38.32 -4.25
C LYS A 263 -3.92 38.23 -4.79
N GLU A 264 -4.13 37.55 -5.93
CA GLU A 264 -5.47 37.29 -6.48
C GLU A 264 -6.35 36.53 -5.48
N CYS A 265 -5.81 35.52 -4.81
CA CYS A 265 -6.51 34.75 -3.76
C CYS A 265 -6.85 35.63 -2.54
N GLN A 266 -5.94 36.50 -2.13
CA GLN A 266 -6.17 37.43 -1.00
C GLN A 266 -7.30 38.42 -1.34
N GLU A 267 -7.32 38.96 -2.55
CA GLU A 267 -8.39 39.88 -2.99
C GLU A 267 -9.75 39.19 -3.05
N LYS A 268 -9.81 37.91 -3.46
CA LYS A 268 -11.06 37.10 -3.41
C LYS A 268 -11.60 36.92 -1.98
N LEU A 269 -10.74 36.95 -0.97
CA LEU A 269 -11.14 36.79 0.44
C LEU A 269 -11.24 38.11 1.21
N LYS A 270 -11.15 39.25 0.54
CA LYS A 270 -11.16 40.58 1.11
C LYS A 270 -12.39 40.84 1.99
N PHE A 271 -13.57 40.44 1.54
CA PHE A 271 -14.81 40.60 2.29
C PHE A 271 -14.77 39.87 3.65
N GLU A 272 -14.27 38.65 3.71
CA GLU A 272 -14.13 37.86 4.94
C GLU A 272 -13.08 38.47 5.87
N ILE A 273 -12.00 39.01 5.30
CA ILE A 273 -10.93 39.70 6.05
C ILE A 273 -11.48 40.97 6.71
N GLU A 274 -12.18 41.82 5.95
CA GLU A 274 -12.77 43.07 6.43
C GLU A 274 -13.87 42.80 7.47
N LYS A 275 -14.70 41.77 7.27
CA LYS A 275 -15.76 41.40 8.20
C LYS A 275 -15.24 41.05 9.59
N LYS A 276 -14.04 40.49 9.71
CA LYS A 276 -13.39 40.15 10.98
C LYS A 276 -12.35 41.18 11.43
N HIS A 277 -12.19 42.28 10.67
CA HIS A 277 -11.21 43.32 10.93
C HIS A 277 -9.77 42.80 11.07
N HIS A 278 -9.44 41.78 10.26
CA HIS A 278 -8.10 41.20 10.28
C HIS A 278 -7.07 42.13 9.62
N ASN A 279 -5.87 42.19 10.22
CA ASN A 279 -4.71 42.77 9.57
C ASN A 279 -4.01 41.68 8.74
N VAL A 280 -4.12 41.76 7.40
CA VAL A 280 -3.49 40.79 6.50
C VAL A 280 -2.38 41.44 5.69
N GLU A 281 -1.15 41.00 5.91
CA GLU A 281 0.05 41.49 5.22
C GLU A 281 0.58 40.44 4.26
N CYS A 282 0.84 40.84 3.01
CA CYS A 282 1.41 39.96 2.01
C CYS A 282 2.78 40.48 1.53
N PHE A 283 3.80 39.66 1.74
CA PHE A 283 5.20 39.97 1.37
C PHE A 283 5.64 39.02 0.26
N VAL A 284 5.90 39.56 -0.92
CA VAL A 284 6.42 38.78 -2.04
C VAL A 284 7.89 39.19 -2.25
N THR A 285 8.79 38.22 -2.17
CA THR A 285 10.23 38.43 -2.41
C THR A 285 10.46 38.76 -3.88
N ALA A 286 11.40 39.65 -4.18
CA ALA A 286 11.78 39.92 -5.56
C ALA A 286 12.34 38.65 -6.26
N ASN A 287 12.00 38.47 -7.55
CA ASN A 287 12.51 37.41 -8.39
C ASN A 287 12.14 35.97 -7.97
N VAL A 288 10.90 35.72 -7.52
CA VAL A 288 10.40 34.35 -7.40
C VAL A 288 10.26 33.75 -8.81
N PRO A 289 10.95 32.64 -9.12
CA PRO A 289 10.80 32.03 -10.43
C PRO A 289 9.37 31.50 -10.63
N PRO A 290 8.84 31.55 -11.87
CA PRO A 290 7.53 31.00 -12.15
C PRO A 290 7.49 29.49 -11.90
N VAL A 291 6.35 29.01 -11.42
CA VAL A 291 6.09 27.59 -11.18
C VAL A 291 5.32 26.98 -12.34
N GLN A 292 5.53 25.67 -12.58
CA GLN A 292 4.78 24.90 -13.57
C GLN A 292 3.90 23.88 -12.86
N ALA A 293 2.61 24.18 -12.76
CA ALA A 293 1.67 23.37 -12.02
C ALA A 293 0.23 23.56 -12.57
N ASP A 294 -0.72 22.81 -12.02
CA ASP A 294 -2.14 23.06 -12.20
C ASP A 294 -2.53 24.35 -11.46
N LYS A 295 -2.68 25.47 -12.20
CA LYS A 295 -2.96 26.79 -11.62
C LYS A 295 -4.23 26.78 -10.76
N ASP A 296 -5.32 26.18 -11.25
CA ASP A 296 -6.61 26.14 -10.54
C ASP A 296 -6.51 25.28 -9.28
N GLY A 297 -5.76 24.18 -9.34
CA GLY A 297 -5.47 23.37 -8.17
C GLY A 297 -4.69 24.15 -7.11
N ILE A 298 -3.61 24.83 -7.49
CA ILE A 298 -2.80 25.63 -6.56
C ILE A 298 -3.60 26.82 -6.01
N GLU A 299 -4.41 27.51 -6.82
CA GLU A 299 -5.32 28.53 -6.35
C GLU A 299 -6.24 28.00 -5.23
N ARG A 300 -6.82 26.83 -5.43
CA ARG A 300 -7.67 26.18 -4.44
C ARG A 300 -6.92 25.84 -3.15
N VAL A 301 -5.67 25.41 -3.24
CA VAL A 301 -4.81 25.20 -2.04
C VAL A 301 -4.65 26.51 -1.28
N ILE A 302 -4.25 27.59 -1.96
CA ILE A 302 -4.03 28.91 -1.33
C ILE A 302 -5.30 29.40 -0.66
N LEU A 303 -6.43 29.35 -1.35
CA LEU A 303 -7.75 29.76 -0.83
C LEU A 303 -8.14 28.94 0.41
N ASN A 304 -7.92 27.62 0.40
CA ASN A 304 -8.20 26.77 1.57
C ASN A 304 -7.36 27.16 2.79
N ILE A 305 -6.07 27.42 2.61
CA ILE A 305 -5.18 27.74 3.72
C ILE A 305 -5.45 29.16 4.27
N ILE A 306 -5.59 30.17 3.40
CA ILE A 306 -5.90 31.54 3.82
C ILE A 306 -7.30 31.59 4.48
N SER A 307 -8.30 30.91 3.90
CA SER A 307 -9.63 30.82 4.50
C SER A 307 -9.61 30.15 5.88
N ASN A 308 -8.78 29.13 6.10
CA ASN A 308 -8.59 28.53 7.42
C ASN A 308 -7.93 29.52 8.38
N ALA A 309 -6.90 30.25 7.98
CA ALA A 309 -6.28 31.27 8.80
C ALA A 309 -7.30 32.34 9.22
N ILE A 310 -8.11 32.88 8.27
CA ILE A 310 -9.18 33.87 8.58
C ILE A 310 -10.21 33.26 9.54
N LYS A 311 -10.59 32.01 9.34
CA LYS A 311 -11.62 31.33 10.11
C LYS A 311 -11.23 31.14 11.56
N TYR A 312 -10.00 30.67 11.82
CA TYR A 312 -9.53 30.30 13.14
C TYR A 312 -8.77 31.39 13.87
N THR A 313 -8.58 32.54 13.25
CA THR A 313 -8.06 33.75 13.89
C THR A 313 -9.25 34.55 14.48
N PRO A 314 -9.17 34.99 15.75
CA PRO A 314 -10.16 35.87 16.35
C PRO A 314 -10.24 37.22 15.62
N GLU A 315 -11.34 37.96 15.82
CA GLU A 315 -11.49 39.34 15.32
C GLU A 315 -10.30 40.24 15.72
N ASN A 316 -9.93 41.15 14.84
CA ASN A 316 -8.74 42.01 14.95
C ASN A 316 -7.39 41.27 14.98
N GLY A 317 -7.37 39.97 14.60
CA GLY A 317 -6.13 39.19 14.52
C GLY A 317 -5.26 39.55 13.33
N THR A 318 -4.05 38.98 13.29
CA THR A 318 -3.05 39.24 12.25
C THR A 318 -2.74 37.96 11.48
N ILE A 319 -2.70 38.07 10.14
CA ILE A 319 -2.31 37.01 9.23
C ILE A 319 -1.19 37.54 8.32
N LYS A 320 -0.05 36.84 8.28
CA LYS A 320 1.09 37.20 7.44
C LYS A 320 1.30 36.15 6.38
N VAL A 321 1.38 36.61 5.13
CA VAL A 321 1.63 35.74 3.96
C VAL A 321 2.97 36.11 3.35
N TYR A 322 3.87 35.16 3.26
CA TYR A 322 5.17 35.33 2.63
C TYR A 322 5.26 34.44 1.40
N VAL A 323 5.62 35.02 0.27
CA VAL A 323 5.92 34.28 -0.96
C VAL A 323 7.37 34.46 -1.29
N GLY A 324 8.08 33.35 -1.50
CA GLY A 324 9.51 33.38 -1.75
C GLY A 324 10.01 32.16 -2.49
N PHE A 325 11.34 32.05 -2.56
CA PHE A 325 12.02 30.98 -3.25
C PHE A 325 13.24 30.54 -2.44
N VAL A 326 13.41 29.21 -2.29
CA VAL A 326 14.57 28.62 -1.59
C VAL A 326 15.01 27.38 -2.36
N TYR A 327 16.26 27.35 -2.79
CA TYR A 327 16.89 26.31 -3.60
C TYR A 327 16.13 26.04 -4.92
N ASN A 328 15.30 25.01 -4.97
CA ASN A 328 14.54 24.58 -6.15
C ASN A 328 13.03 24.72 -5.99
N ASP A 329 12.56 25.31 -4.87
CA ASP A 329 11.15 25.38 -4.54
C ASP A 329 10.72 26.84 -4.31
N ALA A 330 9.65 27.25 -5.00
CA ALA A 330 8.88 28.39 -4.59
C ALA A 330 8.00 28.00 -3.38
N TYR A 331 7.87 28.91 -2.42
CA TYR A 331 7.07 28.62 -1.23
C TYR A 331 6.07 29.75 -0.94
N ILE A 332 4.95 29.34 -0.34
CA ILE A 332 4.02 30.24 0.34
C ILE A 332 4.01 29.86 1.80
N LYS A 333 4.29 30.83 2.66
CA LYS A 333 4.24 30.67 4.12
C LYS A 333 3.16 31.57 4.69
N ILE A 334 2.18 30.98 5.37
CA ILE A 334 1.05 31.67 5.98
C ILE A 334 1.16 31.51 7.48
N ILE A 335 1.17 32.62 8.22
CA ILE A 335 1.28 32.64 9.68
C ILE A 335 0.08 33.41 10.23
N ASP A 336 -0.67 32.78 11.10
CA ASP A 336 -1.75 33.41 11.86
C ASP A 336 -1.44 33.43 13.36
N ASN A 337 -2.07 34.35 14.11
CA ASN A 337 -2.06 34.38 15.55
C ASN A 337 -3.38 33.89 16.16
N GLY A 338 -3.95 32.85 15.50
CA GLY A 338 -5.22 32.23 15.88
C GLY A 338 -5.13 31.31 17.10
N ILE A 339 -6.17 30.48 17.24
CA ILE A 339 -6.31 29.57 18.39
C ILE A 339 -5.25 28.46 18.43
N GLY A 340 -4.57 28.18 17.30
CA GLY A 340 -3.62 27.08 17.16
C GLY A 340 -4.27 25.69 17.14
N ILE A 341 -3.43 24.68 17.00
CA ILE A 341 -3.81 23.26 16.87
C ILE A 341 -3.06 22.48 17.96
N PRO A 342 -3.73 21.62 18.74
CA PRO A 342 -3.07 20.74 19.69
C PRO A 342 -2.09 19.77 19.02
N GLU A 343 -0.96 19.53 19.65
CA GLU A 343 0.11 18.66 19.10
C GLU A 343 -0.40 17.25 18.74
N LYS A 344 -1.25 16.68 19.58
CA LYS A 344 -1.87 15.36 19.35
C LYS A 344 -2.70 15.27 18.05
N ASP A 345 -3.20 16.41 17.57
CA ASP A 345 -4.09 16.50 16.41
C ASP A 345 -3.31 16.82 15.13
N LEU A 346 -2.05 17.33 15.21
CA LEU A 346 -1.25 17.73 14.06
C LEU A 346 -1.00 16.60 13.05
N SER A 347 -0.83 15.37 13.51
CA SER A 347 -0.65 14.21 12.62
C SER A 347 -1.92 13.82 11.86
N ARG A 348 -3.09 14.25 12.37
CA ARG A 348 -4.40 13.83 11.89
C ARG A 348 -5.14 14.88 11.05
N ILE A 349 -4.70 16.13 11.06
CA ILE A 349 -5.41 17.24 10.37
C ILE A 349 -5.51 17.07 8.85
N PHE A 350 -4.72 16.17 8.26
CA PHE A 350 -4.78 15.80 6.85
C PHE A 350 -5.71 14.61 6.57
N GLU A 351 -6.20 13.92 7.62
CA GLU A 351 -7.21 12.88 7.46
C GLU A 351 -8.51 13.47 6.92
N ARG A 352 -9.20 12.75 6.06
CA ARG A 352 -10.49 13.17 5.48
C ARG A 352 -11.53 13.30 6.60
N PHE A 353 -12.35 14.35 6.60
CA PHE A 353 -13.37 14.68 7.60
C PHE A 353 -12.86 14.93 9.01
N TYR A 354 -11.55 14.89 9.22
CA TYR A 354 -11.00 15.17 10.55
C TYR A 354 -11.19 16.63 10.97
N ARG A 355 -11.52 16.83 12.23
CA ARG A 355 -11.69 18.15 12.86
C ARG A 355 -11.28 18.07 14.31
N VAL A 356 -10.48 19.02 14.77
CA VAL A 356 -10.03 19.13 16.16
C VAL A 356 -11.22 19.33 17.13
N ASP A 357 -12.21 20.13 16.73
CA ASP A 357 -13.45 20.37 17.49
C ASP A 357 -14.65 20.29 16.53
N LYS A 358 -15.43 19.22 16.65
CA LYS A 358 -16.61 18.96 15.81
C LYS A 358 -17.73 19.99 16.03
N ALA A 359 -17.91 20.49 17.26
CA ALA A 359 -18.99 21.42 17.60
C ALA A 359 -18.70 22.83 17.06
N ARG A 360 -17.53 23.37 17.37
CA ARG A 360 -17.09 24.71 16.95
C ARG A 360 -16.89 24.79 15.42
N SER A 361 -16.42 23.73 14.81
CA SER A 361 -16.21 23.66 13.34
C SER A 361 -17.51 23.64 12.54
N ARG A 362 -18.64 23.17 13.12
CA ARG A 362 -19.96 23.23 12.47
C ARG A 362 -20.46 24.68 12.36
N GLU A 363 -20.28 25.45 13.36
CA GLU A 363 -20.64 26.87 13.41
C GLU A 363 -19.96 27.68 12.29
N PHE A 364 -18.74 27.30 11.95
CA PHE A 364 -17.95 27.93 10.89
C PHE A 364 -18.01 27.21 9.51
N GLY A 365 -18.92 26.26 9.29
CA GLY A 365 -19.19 25.66 7.98
C GLY A 365 -18.05 24.85 7.35
N GLY A 366 -17.11 24.30 8.16
CA GLY A 366 -16.01 23.47 7.62
C GLY A 366 -16.47 22.07 7.22
N THR A 367 -15.98 21.55 6.09
CA THR A 367 -16.25 20.18 5.63
C THR A 367 -15.28 19.14 6.19
N GLY A 368 -14.12 19.54 6.72
CA GLY A 368 -13.03 18.65 7.12
C GLY A 368 -12.27 18.05 5.93
N LEU A 369 -12.55 18.51 4.71
CA LEU A 369 -11.89 18.02 3.49
C LEU A 369 -10.82 18.99 2.95
N GLY A 370 -10.80 20.25 3.40
CA GLY A 370 -9.95 21.29 2.80
C GLY A 370 -8.45 20.95 2.86
N LEU A 371 -7.92 20.52 4.02
CA LEU A 371 -6.50 20.19 4.18
C LEU A 371 -6.13 18.88 3.44
N SER A 372 -6.98 17.86 3.44
CA SER A 372 -6.75 16.63 2.68
C SER A 372 -6.75 16.89 1.17
N ILE A 373 -7.65 17.76 0.66
CA ILE A 373 -7.65 18.19 -0.74
C ILE A 373 -6.38 18.99 -1.05
N ALA A 374 -5.95 19.90 -0.17
CA ALA A 374 -4.73 20.67 -0.38
C ALA A 374 -3.50 19.77 -0.46
N GLN A 375 -3.38 18.78 0.42
CA GLN A 375 -2.29 17.81 0.39
C GLN A 375 -2.30 16.98 -0.90
N GLU A 376 -3.46 16.48 -1.34
CA GLU A 376 -3.59 15.69 -2.58
C GLU A 376 -3.21 16.50 -3.83
N ILE A 377 -3.69 17.75 -3.93
CA ILE A 377 -3.33 18.66 -5.02
C ILE A 377 -1.82 18.89 -5.05
N LEU A 378 -1.20 19.20 -3.91
CA LEU A 378 0.23 19.45 -3.82
C LEU A 378 1.04 18.22 -4.19
N THR A 379 0.69 17.05 -3.65
CA THR A 379 1.35 15.77 -3.97
C THR A 379 1.31 15.49 -5.48
N LYS A 380 0.17 15.71 -6.13
CA LYS A 380 0.03 15.54 -7.58
C LYS A 380 0.86 16.57 -8.38
N ASN A 381 1.17 17.72 -7.82
CA ASN A 381 2.03 18.74 -8.43
C ASN A 381 3.49 18.66 -7.94
N ASN A 382 3.91 17.55 -7.32
CA ASN A 382 5.24 17.34 -6.74
C ASN A 382 5.60 18.39 -5.66
N GLY A 383 4.59 19.01 -5.06
CA GLY A 383 4.74 19.95 -3.95
C GLY A 383 4.56 19.29 -2.58
N SER A 384 4.71 20.08 -1.54
CA SER A 384 4.51 19.65 -0.16
C SER A 384 3.81 20.73 0.68
N ILE A 385 3.22 20.29 1.79
CA ILE A 385 2.63 21.17 2.81
C ILE A 385 3.13 20.74 4.19
N ASP A 386 3.62 21.69 4.97
CA ASP A 386 4.04 21.50 6.35
C ASP A 386 3.26 22.46 7.26
N ILE A 387 2.88 21.97 8.44
CA ILE A 387 2.13 22.77 9.43
C ILE A 387 2.83 22.68 10.79
N LYS A 388 3.06 23.86 11.38
CA LYS A 388 3.52 24.02 12.76
C LYS A 388 2.51 24.85 13.51
N SER A 389 2.10 24.41 14.68
CA SER A 389 1.09 25.12 15.46
C SER A 389 1.28 24.87 16.95
N GLU A 390 0.91 25.89 17.73
CA GLU A 390 0.87 25.80 19.18
C GLU A 390 -0.42 26.48 19.69
N VAL A 391 -1.13 25.81 20.58
CA VAL A 391 -2.39 26.30 21.13
C VAL A 391 -2.20 27.68 21.77
N GLY A 392 -3.01 28.66 21.37
CA GLY A 392 -2.96 30.02 21.83
C GLY A 392 -1.88 30.93 21.22
N LYS A 393 -0.99 30.37 20.35
CA LYS A 393 0.02 31.16 19.64
C LYS A 393 -0.25 31.29 18.14
N GLY A 394 -1.06 30.40 17.59
CA GLY A 394 -1.42 30.40 16.16
C GLY A 394 -0.82 29.26 15.36
N THR A 395 -0.88 29.41 14.03
CA THR A 395 -0.46 28.35 13.09
C THR A 395 0.44 28.95 12.01
N GLU A 396 1.48 28.20 11.67
CA GLU A 396 2.35 28.43 10.51
C GLU A 396 2.13 27.29 9.51
N VAL A 397 1.73 27.64 8.28
CA VAL A 397 1.58 26.70 7.16
C VAL A 397 2.58 27.07 6.09
N VAL A 398 3.36 26.11 5.61
CA VAL A 398 4.33 26.26 4.53
C VAL A 398 3.97 25.33 3.38
N ILE A 399 3.67 25.91 2.23
CA ILE A 399 3.44 25.22 0.96
C ILE A 399 4.70 25.34 0.12
N ARG A 400 5.18 24.26 -0.48
CA ARG A 400 6.31 24.26 -1.42
C ARG A 400 5.89 23.69 -2.76
N ILE A 401 6.33 24.31 -3.84
CA ILE A 401 6.06 23.91 -5.22
C ILE A 401 7.38 23.99 -5.98
N PRO A 402 7.82 22.89 -6.67
CA PRO A 402 9.05 22.91 -7.45
C PRO A 402 9.00 23.95 -8.57
N VAL A 403 10.09 24.68 -8.75
CA VAL A 403 10.24 25.62 -9.88
C VAL A 403 10.86 24.93 -11.09
N ILE A 404 10.68 25.51 -12.26
CA ILE A 404 11.31 25.05 -13.49
C ILE A 404 12.82 25.31 -13.37
N LYS A 405 13.63 24.26 -13.54
CA LYS A 405 15.07 24.45 -13.73
C LYS A 405 15.31 25.05 -15.12
N HIS A 406 15.86 26.23 -15.16
CA HIS A 406 16.44 26.83 -16.38
C HIS A 406 17.79 26.19 -16.69
#